data_340ed189f1338c2e86df07ae5b83a884
#
_entry.id   340ed189f1338c2e86df07ae5b83a884
#
_cell.length_a   1.000
_cell.length_b   1.000
_cell.length_c   1.000
_cell.angle_alpha   90.00
_cell.angle_beta   90.00
_cell.angle_gamma   90.00
#
_symmetry.space_group_name_H-M   'P 1'
#
loop_
_entity.id
_entity.type
_entity.pdbx_description
1 polymer ?
#
loop_
_entity_poly.entity_id
_entity_poly.type
_entity_poly.pdbx_seq_one_letter_code
_entity_poly.pdbx_strand_id
1 'polypeptide(L)'
;MSRGIIKKVAGPLVIAEGMKDANMFDVVRVSNEHLIGEIIEMHGDKASIQVYEETSGLGPGAPVESSGEPLSVELGPGLIGSIFDGIQRPLDDIMQVSGNNLKRGVEVPSLKRNKKWAFVPCVDVGDTVEPGDIIGNVAETELVKHKIMVPVGISGIVKSIKKGNYSVDQTVAVIKTENGEKELSLLQKWPVRVGRPFKKKLSPNMPLITGQRVIDTLFPIAKGGVASVPGPFGSGKTVVQHQLAKWADADIVVYIGCGERGNEMTDVLNEFPELIDPKTGQSLMKRTVLIANTSDMPVAAREASIYTGITIAEYFRDMGYSVALMADSTSRWAEALREMSGRLQEMPGEEGYPAYLGSRLAQFYERAGRVMSLGKVSREGALSVIGAVSPPGGDISEPVSQATLRIVKVFWGLDSSLAYKRHFPAINWLNSYSLYVDTLSDWFNKNVDSSFMERRAQVLKLLQEEAELEEIVKLVGMDALSPQDRLKLEAARSIREDFLHQNAFHDEDTYTPISKQFLMMNLILEFYNFSLHAVENGVSVDDLLNLPVKEQIGRFKYVSSKKSGEEYKNILQKVAVQVGAILKKEDF
;
A
#
# COMPACT_ATOMS: atom_id res chain seq x y z
N MET A 1 -2.43 -20.55 32.92
CA MET A 1 -3.58 -19.96 32.20
C MET A 1 -4.50 -19.34 33.24
N SER A 2 -4.73 -18.04 33.14
CA SER A 2 -5.64 -17.34 34.05
C SER A 2 -7.09 -17.62 33.62
N ARG A 3 -7.96 -17.86 34.62
CA ARG A 3 -9.39 -18.12 34.40
C ARG A 3 -10.20 -17.08 35.14
N GLY A 4 -11.13 -16.46 34.47
CA GLY A 4 -12.03 -15.47 35.03
C GLY A 4 -13.48 -15.73 34.67
N ILE A 5 -14.34 -14.83 35.10
CA ILE A 5 -15.78 -14.88 34.90
C ILE A 5 -16.26 -13.54 34.37
N ILE A 6 -17.12 -13.54 33.37
CA ILE A 6 -17.74 -12.33 32.83
C ILE A 6 -18.58 -11.63 33.90
N LYS A 7 -18.36 -10.34 34.09
CA LYS A 7 -19.16 -9.46 34.94
C LYS A 7 -20.07 -8.52 34.15
N LYS A 8 -19.61 -8.05 32.99
CA LYS A 8 -20.36 -7.10 32.15
C LYS A 8 -20.06 -7.36 30.69
N VAL A 9 -21.09 -7.20 29.85
CA VAL A 9 -20.97 -7.20 28.40
C VAL A 9 -21.53 -5.89 27.86
N ALA A 10 -20.79 -5.21 27.02
CA ALA A 10 -21.18 -3.94 26.40
C ALA A 10 -20.76 -3.93 24.90
N GLY A 11 -21.57 -4.59 24.05
CA GLY A 11 -21.19 -4.86 22.67
C GLY A 11 -19.91 -5.70 22.61
N PRO A 12 -18.91 -5.37 21.80
CA PRO A 12 -17.68 -6.14 21.69
C PRO A 12 -16.78 -6.06 22.94
N LEU A 13 -17.09 -5.19 23.91
CA LEU A 13 -16.36 -5.07 25.17
C LEU A 13 -16.95 -6.00 26.24
N VAL A 14 -16.12 -6.87 26.78
CA VAL A 14 -16.44 -7.77 27.90
C VAL A 14 -15.53 -7.44 29.07
N ILE A 15 -16.09 -7.30 30.26
CA ILE A 15 -15.32 -7.15 31.50
C ILE A 15 -15.37 -8.47 32.27
N ALA A 16 -14.21 -9.05 32.48
CA ALA A 16 -14.04 -10.28 33.30
C ALA A 16 -13.32 -9.98 34.59
N GLU A 17 -13.65 -10.72 35.64
CA GLU A 17 -13.03 -10.68 36.96
C GLU A 17 -12.30 -11.99 37.26
N GLY A 18 -11.27 -11.97 38.10
CA GLY A 18 -10.44 -13.14 38.42
C GLY A 18 -9.25 -13.32 37.44
N MET A 19 -8.92 -12.31 36.67
CA MET A 19 -7.88 -12.35 35.62
C MET A 19 -6.50 -11.87 36.09
N LYS A 20 -6.21 -11.97 37.40
CA LYS A 20 -5.01 -11.39 38.06
C LYS A 20 -3.68 -11.79 37.39
N ASP A 21 -3.58 -13.02 36.89
CA ASP A 21 -2.35 -13.59 36.33
C ASP A 21 -2.29 -13.45 34.77
N ALA A 22 -3.24 -12.74 34.17
CA ALA A 22 -3.24 -12.44 32.76
C ALA A 22 -2.45 -11.16 32.47
N ASN A 23 -1.94 -11.04 31.26
CA ASN A 23 -1.23 -9.85 30.79
C ASN A 23 -2.06 -9.05 29.81
N MET A 24 -1.71 -7.78 29.69
CA MET A 24 -2.26 -6.93 28.66
C MET A 24 -1.87 -7.45 27.27
N PHE A 25 -2.84 -7.48 26.36
CA PHE A 25 -2.75 -8.05 25.01
C PHE A 25 -2.74 -9.60 24.94
N ASP A 26 -2.94 -10.30 26.04
CA ASP A 26 -3.18 -11.74 25.97
C ASP A 26 -4.48 -12.03 25.19
N VAL A 27 -4.41 -13.03 24.32
CA VAL A 27 -5.61 -13.60 23.69
C VAL A 27 -6.38 -14.40 24.73
N VAL A 28 -7.68 -14.23 24.74
CA VAL A 28 -8.60 -14.94 25.63
C VAL A 28 -9.67 -15.69 24.85
N ARG A 29 -10.19 -16.77 25.45
CA ARG A 29 -11.39 -17.49 25.01
C ARG A 29 -12.55 -17.09 25.90
N VAL A 30 -13.56 -16.48 25.32
CA VAL A 30 -14.70 -15.91 26.03
C VAL A 30 -15.91 -16.83 25.88
N SER A 31 -16.52 -17.18 26.98
CA SER A 31 -17.67 -18.10 27.13
C SER A 31 -17.40 -19.56 26.74
N ASN A 32 -18.41 -20.40 26.87
CA ASN A 32 -18.38 -21.79 26.41
C ASN A 32 -18.33 -21.92 24.87
N GLU A 33 -18.59 -20.83 24.15
CA GLU A 33 -18.48 -20.77 22.69
C GLU A 33 -17.03 -20.50 22.24
N HIS A 34 -16.09 -20.25 23.17
CA HIS A 34 -14.69 -19.99 22.93
C HIS A 34 -14.40 -18.81 21.99
N LEU A 35 -15.23 -17.74 22.07
CA LEU A 35 -15.05 -16.56 21.23
C LEU A 35 -13.67 -15.94 21.44
N ILE A 36 -13.01 -15.55 20.35
CA ILE A 36 -11.67 -14.97 20.42
C ILE A 36 -11.76 -13.52 20.89
N GLY A 37 -10.99 -13.18 21.92
CA GLY A 37 -10.84 -11.81 22.41
C GLY A 37 -9.41 -11.49 22.79
N GLU A 38 -9.12 -10.24 23.09
CA GLU A 38 -7.83 -9.72 23.52
C GLU A 38 -8.04 -8.81 24.75
N ILE A 39 -7.18 -8.93 25.73
CA ILE A 39 -7.18 -8.04 26.89
C ILE A 39 -6.60 -6.69 26.48
N ILE A 40 -7.38 -5.62 26.56
CA ILE A 40 -6.96 -4.28 26.16
C ILE A 40 -6.71 -3.34 27.33
N GLU A 41 -7.16 -3.72 28.53
CA GLU A 41 -6.97 -2.95 29.75
C GLU A 41 -7.04 -3.87 30.96
N MET A 42 -6.27 -3.58 32.02
CA MET A 42 -6.26 -4.30 33.27
C MET A 42 -6.41 -3.34 34.44
N HIS A 43 -7.37 -3.66 35.35
CA HIS A 43 -7.58 -2.96 36.62
C HIS A 43 -7.62 -3.94 37.76
N GLY A 44 -6.49 -4.19 38.39
CA GLY A 44 -6.35 -5.19 39.47
C GLY A 44 -6.57 -6.61 38.92
N ASP A 45 -7.65 -7.27 39.34
CA ASP A 45 -8.06 -8.58 38.85
C ASP A 45 -9.10 -8.55 37.73
N LYS A 46 -9.51 -7.34 37.29
CA LYS A 46 -10.48 -7.13 36.21
C LYS A 46 -9.76 -6.86 34.92
N ALA A 47 -10.18 -7.57 33.86
CA ALA A 47 -9.73 -7.39 32.51
C ALA A 47 -10.86 -6.83 31.65
N SER A 48 -10.58 -5.74 30.91
CA SER A 48 -11.40 -5.27 29.80
C SER A 48 -10.95 -6.00 28.54
N ILE A 49 -11.86 -6.75 27.94
CA ILE A 49 -11.59 -7.67 26.82
C ILE A 49 -12.36 -7.19 25.61
N GLN A 50 -11.66 -6.98 24.52
CA GLN A 50 -12.18 -6.71 23.20
C GLN A 50 -12.41 -8.06 22.50
N VAL A 51 -13.66 -8.38 22.17
CA VAL A 51 -14.02 -9.63 21.49
C VAL A 51 -14.07 -9.40 19.98
N TYR A 52 -13.42 -10.27 19.23
CA TYR A 52 -13.29 -10.19 17.76
C TYR A 52 -14.49 -10.77 17.01
N GLU A 53 -15.44 -11.34 17.73
CA GLU A 53 -16.65 -11.95 17.20
C GLU A 53 -17.90 -11.29 17.81
N GLU A 54 -19.07 -11.63 17.29
CA GLU A 54 -20.30 -11.09 17.82
C GLU A 54 -20.59 -11.62 19.23
N THR A 55 -20.93 -10.72 20.14
CA THR A 55 -21.14 -11.00 21.57
C THR A 55 -22.62 -11.17 21.96
N SER A 56 -23.54 -11.16 21.01
CA SER A 56 -24.97 -11.35 21.28
C SER A 56 -25.21 -12.66 22.02
N GLY A 57 -25.99 -12.59 23.11
CA GLY A 57 -26.27 -13.75 23.96
C GLY A 57 -25.22 -14.08 25.03
N LEU A 58 -24.09 -13.37 25.07
CA LEU A 58 -23.18 -13.46 26.21
C LEU A 58 -23.77 -12.77 27.44
N GLY A 59 -23.55 -13.34 28.60
CA GLY A 59 -24.01 -12.79 29.89
C GLY A 59 -23.02 -12.96 31.01
N PRO A 60 -23.26 -12.27 32.14
CA PRO A 60 -22.48 -12.47 33.36
C PRO A 60 -22.47 -13.92 33.82
N GLY A 61 -21.36 -14.37 34.36
CA GLY A 61 -21.17 -15.75 34.87
C GLY A 61 -20.53 -16.69 33.86
N ALA A 62 -20.43 -16.36 32.58
CA ALA A 62 -19.73 -17.19 31.59
C ALA A 62 -18.20 -17.15 31.82
N PRO A 63 -17.48 -18.26 31.51
CA PRO A 63 -16.05 -18.35 31.76
C PRO A 63 -15.22 -17.53 30.77
N VAL A 64 -14.04 -17.11 31.19
CA VAL A 64 -13.01 -16.51 30.34
C VAL A 64 -11.69 -17.18 30.64
N GLU A 65 -10.96 -17.61 29.61
CA GLU A 65 -9.67 -18.28 29.75
C GLU A 65 -8.60 -17.52 28.93
N SER A 66 -7.49 -17.13 29.61
CA SER A 66 -6.34 -16.54 28.92
C SER A 66 -5.46 -17.62 28.29
N SER A 67 -5.00 -17.39 27.06
CA SER A 67 -3.97 -18.22 26.43
C SER A 67 -2.57 -17.99 27.01
N GLY A 68 -2.33 -16.81 27.60
CA GLY A 68 -1.00 -16.34 28.00
C GLY A 68 -0.09 -15.92 26.84
N GLU A 69 -0.65 -15.80 25.64
CA GLU A 69 0.07 -15.35 24.44
C GLU A 69 -0.68 -14.18 23.79
N PRO A 70 0.04 -13.18 23.24
CA PRO A 70 -0.58 -12.08 22.52
C PRO A 70 -1.15 -12.51 21.17
N LEU A 71 -2.05 -11.69 20.62
CA LEU A 71 -2.57 -11.91 19.26
C LEU A 71 -1.39 -11.98 18.27
N SER A 72 -1.25 -13.14 17.65
CA SER A 72 -0.12 -13.45 16.77
C SER A 72 -0.61 -14.00 15.45
N VAL A 73 0.13 -13.71 14.38
CA VAL A 73 -0.08 -14.30 13.07
C VAL A 73 0.83 -15.49 12.84
N GLU A 74 0.34 -16.44 12.07
CA GLU A 74 1.10 -17.55 11.55
C GLU A 74 1.78 -17.15 10.23
N LEU A 75 3.10 -17.27 10.21
CA LEU A 75 3.95 -16.86 9.10
C LEU A 75 4.64 -18.07 8.48
N GLY A 76 4.27 -18.42 7.27
CA GLY A 76 4.77 -19.61 6.58
C GLY A 76 4.19 -19.74 5.16
N PRO A 77 4.56 -20.81 4.42
CA PRO A 77 4.02 -21.07 3.09
C PRO A 77 2.50 -21.29 3.11
N GLY A 78 1.79 -20.66 2.20
CA GLY A 78 0.33 -20.66 2.13
C GLY A 78 -0.30 -19.32 2.43
N LEU A 79 0.50 -18.28 2.68
CA LEU A 79 0.02 -16.90 2.82
C LEU A 79 -0.38 -16.31 1.47
N ILE A 80 0.44 -16.53 0.44
CA ILE A 80 0.19 -15.99 -0.91
C ILE A 80 -1.04 -16.64 -1.53
N GLY A 81 -1.89 -15.81 -2.11
CA GLY A 81 -3.13 -16.25 -2.74
C GLY A 81 -4.27 -16.52 -1.76
N SER A 82 -4.05 -16.31 -0.47
CA SER A 82 -5.06 -16.52 0.57
C SER A 82 -5.80 -15.22 0.91
N ILE A 83 -7.03 -15.38 1.34
CA ILE A 83 -7.93 -14.31 1.79
C ILE A 83 -8.22 -14.55 3.28
N PHE A 84 -7.81 -13.62 4.10
CA PHE A 84 -7.97 -13.70 5.55
C PHE A 84 -8.94 -12.64 6.07
N ASP A 85 -9.53 -12.88 7.23
CA ASP A 85 -10.18 -11.84 8.02
C ASP A 85 -9.17 -11.02 8.86
N GLY A 86 -9.68 -10.10 9.68
CA GLY A 86 -8.84 -9.19 10.48
C GLY A 86 -7.91 -9.86 11.50
N ILE A 87 -8.17 -11.11 11.88
CA ILE A 87 -7.37 -11.89 12.83
C ILE A 87 -6.73 -13.13 12.19
N GLN A 88 -6.55 -13.08 10.87
CA GLN A 88 -5.91 -14.13 10.06
C GLN A 88 -6.68 -15.46 10.01
N ARG A 89 -8.01 -15.47 10.11
CA ARG A 89 -8.79 -16.68 9.80
C ARG A 89 -9.00 -16.74 8.27
N PRO A 90 -8.69 -17.87 7.60
CA PRO A 90 -8.88 -18.00 6.16
C PRO A 90 -10.37 -18.09 5.81
N LEU A 91 -10.89 -17.14 5.02
CA LEU A 91 -12.31 -17.02 4.73
C LEU A 91 -12.84 -18.21 3.92
N ASP A 92 -12.05 -18.74 2.98
CA ASP A 92 -12.45 -19.93 2.20
C ASP A 92 -12.65 -21.16 3.08
N ASP A 93 -11.79 -21.38 4.06
CA ASP A 93 -11.88 -22.52 4.98
C ASP A 93 -13.03 -22.34 5.97
N ILE A 94 -13.28 -21.11 6.43
CA ILE A 94 -14.47 -20.78 7.24
C ILE A 94 -15.74 -21.08 6.46
N MET A 95 -15.81 -20.68 5.19
CA MET A 95 -16.98 -20.92 4.34
C MET A 95 -17.24 -22.42 4.15
N GLN A 96 -16.20 -23.25 4.04
CA GLN A 96 -16.35 -24.71 3.97
C GLN A 96 -16.94 -25.32 5.25
N VAL A 97 -16.59 -24.76 6.43
CA VAL A 97 -17.06 -25.27 7.75
C VAL A 97 -18.44 -24.71 8.12
N SER A 98 -18.67 -23.42 7.84
CA SER A 98 -19.84 -22.67 8.34
C SER A 98 -20.92 -22.45 7.28
N GLY A 99 -20.63 -22.68 5.99
CA GLY A 99 -21.47 -22.29 4.87
C GLY A 99 -21.44 -20.77 4.66
N ASN A 100 -22.53 -20.22 4.13
CA ASN A 100 -22.61 -18.80 3.76
C ASN A 100 -22.72 -17.85 4.97
N ASN A 101 -22.94 -18.37 6.18
CA ASN A 101 -23.07 -17.56 7.39
C ASN A 101 -21.88 -17.83 8.31
N LEU A 102 -21.21 -16.76 8.74
CA LEU A 102 -20.11 -16.81 9.67
C LEU A 102 -20.64 -17.20 11.05
N LYS A 103 -20.38 -18.46 11.49
CA LYS A 103 -20.75 -18.92 12.82
C LYS A 103 -19.71 -18.48 13.83
N ARG A 104 -20.16 -18.16 15.05
CA ARG A 104 -19.29 -17.79 16.18
C ARG A 104 -18.49 -18.99 16.67
N GLY A 105 -17.30 -18.73 17.21
CA GLY A 105 -16.44 -19.76 17.79
C GLY A 105 -15.86 -20.75 16.78
N VAL A 106 -15.90 -20.46 15.48
CA VAL A 106 -15.29 -21.32 14.46
C VAL A 106 -13.78 -21.16 14.50
N GLU A 107 -13.09 -22.23 14.86
CA GLU A 107 -11.64 -22.30 14.84
C GLU A 107 -11.19 -23.03 13.58
N VAL A 108 -10.42 -22.32 12.76
CA VAL A 108 -9.72 -22.88 11.60
C VAL A 108 -8.24 -22.46 11.68
N PRO A 109 -7.30 -23.35 11.34
CA PRO A 109 -5.90 -22.96 11.29
C PRO A 109 -5.66 -21.86 10.24
N SER A 110 -4.87 -20.86 10.57
CA SER A 110 -4.56 -19.77 9.64
C SER A 110 -3.84 -20.26 8.39
N LEU A 111 -3.00 -21.28 8.51
CA LEU A 111 -2.35 -21.96 7.39
C LEU A 111 -2.79 -23.43 7.31
N LYS A 112 -2.98 -23.94 6.09
CA LYS A 112 -3.47 -25.31 5.84
C LYS A 112 -2.48 -26.36 6.34
N ARG A 113 -2.87 -27.17 7.35
CA ARG A 113 -2.05 -28.22 7.96
C ARG A 113 -1.93 -29.49 7.06
N ASN A 114 -2.89 -29.72 6.19
CA ASN A 114 -2.93 -30.88 5.30
C ASN A 114 -2.12 -30.69 4.01
N LYS A 115 -1.76 -29.46 3.64
CA LYS A 115 -0.96 -29.15 2.46
C LYS A 115 0.51 -29.44 2.73
N LYS A 116 1.15 -30.20 1.84
CA LYS A 116 2.59 -30.47 1.90
C LYS A 116 3.35 -29.58 0.94
N TRP A 117 4.50 -29.12 1.39
CA TRP A 117 5.39 -28.21 0.70
C TRP A 117 6.75 -28.86 0.49
N ALA A 118 7.29 -28.77 -0.73
CA ALA A 118 8.61 -29.25 -1.05
C ALA A 118 9.69 -28.33 -0.47
N PHE A 119 10.24 -28.70 0.66
CA PHE A 119 11.32 -27.96 1.32
C PHE A 119 12.68 -28.37 0.77
N VAL A 120 13.49 -27.38 0.38
CA VAL A 120 14.87 -27.55 -0.08
C VAL A 120 15.79 -26.77 0.83
N PRO A 121 16.68 -27.45 1.60
CA PRO A 121 17.62 -26.79 2.50
C PRO A 121 18.65 -25.96 1.73
N CYS A 122 19.14 -24.88 2.39
CA CYS A 122 20.20 -23.99 1.92
C CYS A 122 21.42 -23.99 2.83
N VAL A 123 21.37 -24.74 3.95
CA VAL A 123 22.44 -24.89 4.92
C VAL A 123 22.65 -26.38 5.19
N ASP A 124 23.83 -26.73 5.66
CA ASP A 124 24.21 -28.10 5.97
C ASP A 124 24.26 -28.37 7.48
N VAL A 125 24.26 -29.64 7.84
CA VAL A 125 24.45 -30.06 9.25
C VAL A 125 25.85 -29.65 9.70
N GLY A 126 25.92 -28.98 10.85
CA GLY A 126 27.15 -28.39 11.40
C GLY A 126 27.27 -26.89 11.15
N ASP A 127 26.50 -26.32 10.25
CA ASP A 127 26.52 -24.87 10.04
C ASP A 127 25.98 -24.13 11.26
N THR A 128 26.59 -22.99 11.56
CA THR A 128 26.08 -22.07 12.59
C THR A 128 25.03 -21.16 11.96
N VAL A 129 23.91 -20.95 12.63
CA VAL A 129 22.83 -20.06 12.17
C VAL A 129 22.47 -19.01 13.22
N GLU A 130 22.03 -17.86 12.76
CA GLU A 130 21.58 -16.72 13.54
C GLU A 130 20.12 -16.35 13.19
N PRO A 131 19.43 -15.55 14.03
CA PRO A 131 18.08 -15.06 13.73
C PRO A 131 18.02 -14.41 12.35
N GLY A 132 17.06 -14.82 11.52
CA GLY A 132 16.88 -14.31 10.16
C GLY A 132 17.69 -15.01 9.07
N ASP A 133 18.62 -15.92 9.39
CA ASP A 133 19.30 -16.74 8.38
C ASP A 133 18.29 -17.61 7.64
N ILE A 134 18.47 -17.76 6.34
CA ILE A 134 17.64 -18.64 5.51
C ILE A 134 18.17 -20.05 5.60
N ILE A 135 17.37 -20.96 6.15
CA ILE A 135 17.74 -22.39 6.25
C ILE A 135 17.26 -23.23 5.08
N GLY A 136 16.32 -22.72 4.31
CA GLY A 136 15.81 -23.41 3.13
C GLY A 136 14.73 -22.62 2.42
N ASN A 137 14.23 -23.21 1.34
CA ASN A 137 13.24 -22.57 0.48
C ASN A 137 12.10 -23.52 0.14
N VAL A 138 10.93 -22.93 -0.14
CA VAL A 138 9.74 -23.58 -0.65
C VAL A 138 9.24 -22.79 -1.87
N ALA A 139 8.95 -23.46 -2.97
CA ALA A 139 8.25 -22.82 -4.10
C ALA A 139 6.77 -22.68 -3.72
N GLU A 140 6.37 -21.50 -3.23
CA GLU A 140 4.99 -21.26 -2.81
C GLU A 140 4.06 -21.04 -4.00
N THR A 141 4.52 -20.21 -4.93
CA THR A 141 3.91 -20.00 -6.25
C THR A 141 5.01 -20.02 -7.31
N GLU A 142 4.63 -19.88 -8.58
CA GLU A 142 5.59 -19.74 -9.68
C GLU A 142 6.41 -18.43 -9.57
N LEU A 143 5.85 -17.42 -8.88
CA LEU A 143 6.45 -16.10 -8.73
C LEU A 143 7.18 -15.93 -7.40
N VAL A 144 6.74 -16.62 -6.35
CA VAL A 144 7.23 -16.40 -4.99
C VAL A 144 7.93 -17.64 -4.45
N LYS A 145 9.22 -17.48 -4.19
CA LYS A 145 10.05 -18.44 -3.48
C LYS A 145 10.03 -18.11 -1.99
N HIS A 146 9.27 -18.87 -1.22
CA HIS A 146 9.17 -18.69 0.22
C HIS A 146 10.47 -19.11 0.91
N LYS A 147 11.13 -18.16 1.57
CA LYS A 147 12.40 -18.38 2.27
C LYS A 147 12.13 -18.68 3.74
N ILE A 148 12.50 -19.87 4.19
CA ILE A 148 12.32 -20.28 5.59
C ILE A 148 13.49 -19.71 6.39
N MET A 149 13.16 -18.82 7.33
CA MET A 149 14.12 -18.08 8.14
C MET A 149 14.17 -18.63 9.56
N VAL A 150 15.36 -18.60 10.18
CA VAL A 150 15.51 -18.86 11.60
C VAL A 150 14.71 -17.81 12.40
N PRO A 151 13.81 -18.23 13.30
CA PRO A 151 13.05 -17.30 14.12
C PRO A 151 13.93 -16.40 15.00
N VAL A 152 13.40 -15.23 15.34
CA VAL A 152 14.06 -14.28 16.25
C VAL A 152 14.27 -14.94 17.61
N GLY A 153 15.46 -14.78 18.19
CA GLY A 153 15.83 -15.36 19.48
C GLY A 153 16.39 -16.79 19.41
N ILE A 154 16.51 -17.38 18.22
CA ILE A 154 17.14 -18.70 18.02
C ILE A 154 18.47 -18.53 17.30
N SER A 155 19.55 -19.02 17.92
CA SER A 155 20.88 -19.12 17.33
C SER A 155 21.55 -20.40 17.77
N GLY A 156 22.39 -20.98 16.94
CA GLY A 156 23.10 -22.21 17.27
C GLY A 156 23.63 -22.97 16.05
N ILE A 157 23.86 -24.26 16.23
CA ILE A 157 24.42 -25.14 15.20
C ILE A 157 23.30 -26.04 14.66
N VAL A 158 23.22 -26.19 13.36
CA VAL A 158 22.28 -27.10 12.70
C VAL A 158 22.64 -28.53 13.04
N LYS A 159 21.80 -29.20 13.84
CA LYS A 159 21.95 -30.61 14.22
C LYS A 159 21.40 -31.55 13.16
N SER A 160 20.25 -31.19 12.57
CA SER A 160 19.63 -31.94 11.50
C SER A 160 18.81 -31.04 10.61
N ILE A 161 18.85 -31.27 9.31
CA ILE A 161 18.02 -30.65 8.30
C ILE A 161 17.90 -31.60 7.11
N LYS A 162 16.72 -31.77 6.54
CA LYS A 162 16.50 -32.72 5.44
C LYS A 162 15.59 -32.13 4.38
N LYS A 163 15.92 -32.36 3.11
CA LYS A 163 15.04 -32.14 1.97
C LYS A 163 13.83 -33.08 2.06
N GLY A 164 12.64 -32.59 1.81
CA GLY A 164 11.43 -33.40 1.85
C GLY A 164 10.15 -32.61 1.63
N ASN A 165 9.03 -33.31 1.72
CA ASN A 165 7.69 -32.73 1.66
C ASN A 165 7.12 -32.67 3.07
N TYR A 166 6.91 -31.46 3.58
CA TYR A 166 6.47 -31.20 4.95
C TYR A 166 5.18 -30.38 4.95
N SER A 167 4.32 -30.63 5.93
CA SER A 167 3.28 -29.65 6.32
C SER A 167 3.92 -28.48 7.08
N VAL A 168 3.18 -27.41 7.24
CA VAL A 168 3.75 -26.16 7.83
C VAL A 168 4.19 -26.33 9.29
N ASP A 169 3.62 -27.28 10.01
CA ASP A 169 3.87 -27.57 11.45
C ASP A 169 4.91 -28.69 11.66
N GLN A 170 5.27 -29.44 10.63
CA GLN A 170 6.28 -30.52 10.75
C GLN A 170 7.69 -29.94 10.88
N THR A 171 8.51 -30.57 11.72
CA THR A 171 9.91 -30.21 11.95
C THR A 171 10.75 -30.46 10.69
N VAL A 172 11.38 -29.42 10.17
CA VAL A 172 12.28 -29.46 9.00
C VAL A 172 13.76 -29.37 9.38
N ALA A 173 14.04 -28.76 10.54
CA ALA A 173 15.40 -28.64 11.05
C ALA A 173 15.40 -28.67 12.60
N VAL A 174 16.52 -29.10 13.18
CA VAL A 174 16.80 -29.03 14.62
C VAL A 174 18.07 -28.22 14.82
N ILE A 175 17.99 -27.18 15.66
CA ILE A 175 19.11 -26.31 16.01
C ILE A 175 19.54 -26.62 17.45
N LYS A 176 20.82 -26.89 17.63
CA LYS A 176 21.43 -27.01 18.96
C LYS A 176 21.80 -25.61 19.44
N THR A 177 21.05 -25.09 20.39
CA THR A 177 21.27 -23.79 21.05
C THR A 177 21.98 -23.99 22.39
N GLU A 178 22.40 -22.91 23.03
CA GLU A 178 22.96 -22.93 24.41
C GLU A 178 21.97 -23.50 25.44
N ASN A 179 20.68 -23.28 25.22
CA ASN A 179 19.60 -23.67 26.13
C ASN A 179 18.92 -25.01 25.77
N GLY A 180 19.56 -25.81 24.89
CA GLY A 180 19.02 -27.09 24.44
C GLY A 180 18.67 -27.10 22.95
N GLU A 181 17.98 -28.13 22.51
CA GLU A 181 17.57 -28.31 21.12
C GLU A 181 16.27 -27.59 20.82
N LYS A 182 16.22 -26.89 19.69
CA LYS A 182 15.03 -26.22 19.17
C LYS A 182 14.65 -26.78 17.82
N GLU A 183 13.43 -27.25 17.72
CA GLU A 183 12.83 -27.70 16.48
C GLU A 183 12.29 -26.53 15.69
N LEU A 184 12.61 -26.48 14.40
CA LEU A 184 12.09 -25.49 13.46
C LEU A 184 11.17 -26.18 12.46
N SER A 185 10.02 -25.56 12.23
CA SER A 185 9.06 -25.92 11.20
C SER A 185 9.07 -24.89 10.06
N LEU A 186 8.19 -25.05 9.07
CA LEU A 186 7.98 -24.03 8.03
C LEU A 186 7.19 -22.83 8.56
N LEU A 187 6.61 -22.93 9.74
CA LEU A 187 5.75 -21.97 10.38
C LEU A 187 6.50 -21.27 11.52
N GLN A 188 6.33 -19.95 11.64
CA GLN A 188 6.64 -19.18 12.82
C GLN A 188 5.46 -18.29 13.23
N LYS A 189 5.31 -18.01 14.53
CA LYS A 189 4.31 -17.07 15.02
C LYS A 189 4.97 -15.73 15.34
N TRP A 190 4.24 -14.64 15.11
CA TRP A 190 4.71 -13.31 15.46
C TRP A 190 3.56 -12.44 16.02
N PRO A 191 3.76 -11.73 17.15
CA PRO A 191 2.78 -10.82 17.71
C PRO A 191 2.48 -9.65 16.76
N VAL A 192 1.21 -9.42 16.43
CA VAL A 192 0.83 -8.43 15.42
C VAL A 192 1.16 -6.99 15.80
N ARG A 193 1.12 -6.67 17.10
CA ARG A 193 1.38 -5.32 17.62
C ARG A 193 2.87 -4.96 17.71
N VAL A 194 3.75 -5.94 17.51
CA VAL A 194 5.21 -5.77 17.58
C VAL A 194 5.80 -5.78 16.19
N GLY A 195 6.49 -4.70 15.80
CA GLY A 195 7.22 -4.64 14.53
C GLY A 195 8.32 -5.71 14.46
N ARG A 196 8.54 -6.29 13.28
CA ARG A 196 9.61 -7.29 13.10
C ARG A 196 10.98 -6.60 13.08
N PRO A 197 11.97 -7.13 13.81
CA PRO A 197 13.29 -6.52 13.91
C PRO A 197 14.10 -6.62 12.62
N PHE A 198 15.00 -5.67 12.44
CA PHE A 198 15.94 -5.60 11.33
C PHE A 198 17.31 -5.08 11.83
N LYS A 199 18.38 -5.26 11.05
CA LYS A 199 19.70 -4.79 11.43
C LYS A 199 19.82 -3.26 11.33
N LYS A 200 19.35 -2.70 10.20
CA LYS A 200 19.51 -1.28 9.91
C LYS A 200 18.41 -0.82 8.95
N LYS A 201 17.87 0.37 9.18
CA LYS A 201 17.02 1.08 8.23
C LYS A 201 17.90 1.78 7.19
N LEU A 202 17.56 1.61 5.91
CA LEU A 202 18.32 2.17 4.79
C LEU A 202 17.63 3.43 4.26
N SER A 203 18.40 4.28 3.58
CA SER A 203 17.84 5.45 2.91
C SER A 203 16.91 5.04 1.76
N PRO A 204 15.73 5.65 1.63
CA PRO A 204 14.77 5.38 0.57
C PRO A 204 15.17 6.13 -0.72
N ASN A 205 16.26 5.71 -1.36
CA ASN A 205 16.86 6.37 -2.54
C ASN A 205 16.52 5.69 -3.88
N MET A 206 15.54 4.81 -3.90
CA MET A 206 15.02 4.14 -5.11
C MET A 206 13.52 4.38 -5.21
N PRO A 207 12.98 4.81 -6.36
CA PRO A 207 11.55 4.99 -6.53
C PRO A 207 10.83 3.64 -6.60
N LEU A 208 9.61 3.62 -6.10
CA LEU A 208 8.63 2.58 -6.41
C LEU A 208 7.90 3.02 -7.69
N ILE A 209 8.29 2.48 -8.82
CA ILE A 209 7.68 2.83 -10.11
C ILE A 209 6.30 2.19 -10.20
N THR A 210 5.30 3.00 -10.51
CA THR A 210 3.89 2.60 -10.54
C THR A 210 3.30 2.54 -11.94
N GLY A 211 3.98 3.13 -12.92
CA GLY A 211 3.46 3.29 -14.27
C GLY A 211 2.38 4.35 -14.40
N GLN A 212 2.03 5.02 -13.29
CA GLN A 212 1.09 6.14 -13.26
C GLN A 212 1.85 7.45 -13.40
N ARG A 213 1.63 8.17 -14.50
CA ARG A 213 2.44 9.36 -14.87
C ARG A 213 2.43 10.45 -13.80
N VAL A 214 1.26 10.77 -13.26
CA VAL A 214 1.13 11.78 -12.19
C VAL A 214 1.90 11.40 -10.92
N ILE A 215 1.96 10.11 -10.60
CA ILE A 215 2.69 9.60 -9.44
C ILE A 215 4.18 9.59 -9.73
N ASP A 216 4.60 8.82 -10.72
CA ASP A 216 6.03 8.57 -10.95
C ASP A 216 6.81 9.84 -11.30
N THR A 217 6.17 10.76 -12.03
CA THR A 217 6.83 11.99 -12.51
C THR A 217 6.69 13.14 -11.52
N LEU A 218 5.47 13.43 -11.04
CA LEU A 218 5.24 14.64 -10.23
C LEU A 218 5.39 14.36 -8.73
N PHE A 219 4.85 13.25 -8.23
CA PHE A 219 4.77 12.95 -6.79
C PHE A 219 5.26 11.54 -6.45
N PRO A 220 6.54 11.23 -6.76
CA PRO A 220 7.06 9.88 -6.62
C PRO A 220 7.10 9.42 -5.17
N ILE A 221 6.87 8.12 -4.98
CA ILE A 221 7.10 7.41 -3.73
C ILE A 221 8.38 6.59 -3.83
N ALA A 222 9.12 6.51 -2.74
CA ALA A 222 10.29 5.64 -2.66
C ALA A 222 9.91 4.19 -2.29
N LYS A 223 10.73 3.22 -2.69
CA LYS A 223 10.67 1.86 -2.13
C LYS A 223 10.95 1.92 -0.63
N GLY A 224 10.04 1.40 0.18
CA GLY A 224 10.04 1.58 1.63
C GLY A 224 9.46 2.92 2.10
N GLY A 225 8.83 3.66 1.20
CA GLY A 225 8.19 4.93 1.51
C GLY A 225 6.77 4.80 2.05
N VAL A 226 6.22 5.93 2.48
CA VAL A 226 4.86 6.05 3.00
C VAL A 226 4.08 7.10 2.24
N ALA A 227 2.89 6.74 1.80
CA ALA A 227 1.98 7.62 1.06
C ALA A 227 0.55 7.56 1.61
N SER A 228 -0.18 8.62 1.40
CA SER A 228 -1.61 8.69 1.67
C SER A 228 -2.37 9.09 0.40
N VAL A 229 -3.54 8.47 0.21
CA VAL A 229 -4.49 8.76 -0.86
C VAL A 229 -5.79 9.27 -0.22
N PRO A 230 -5.85 10.54 0.19
CA PRO A 230 -7.07 11.10 0.71
C PRO A 230 -7.99 11.55 -0.42
N GLY A 231 -9.28 11.41 -0.20
CA GLY A 231 -10.28 11.91 -1.12
C GLY A 231 -11.70 11.62 -0.69
N PRO A 232 -12.68 12.40 -1.15
CA PRO A 232 -14.08 12.17 -0.88
C PRO A 232 -14.56 10.83 -1.47
N PHE A 233 -15.75 10.43 -1.06
CA PHE A 233 -16.39 9.24 -1.64
C PHE A 233 -16.58 9.42 -3.16
N GLY A 234 -16.32 8.36 -3.94
CA GLY A 234 -16.45 8.38 -5.39
C GLY A 234 -15.31 9.08 -6.17
N SER A 235 -14.27 9.55 -5.49
CA SER A 235 -13.10 10.19 -6.14
C SER A 235 -12.11 9.19 -6.77
N GLY A 236 -12.34 7.88 -6.65
CA GLY A 236 -11.51 6.84 -7.26
C GLY A 236 -10.36 6.32 -6.38
N LYS A 237 -10.45 6.42 -5.04
CA LYS A 237 -9.43 5.88 -4.11
C LYS A 237 -9.10 4.42 -4.38
N THR A 238 -10.13 3.58 -4.38
CA THR A 238 -9.99 2.14 -4.61
C THR A 238 -9.40 1.85 -5.99
N VAL A 239 -9.81 2.59 -7.02
CA VAL A 239 -9.26 2.45 -8.39
C VAL A 239 -7.75 2.76 -8.41
N VAL A 240 -7.32 3.83 -7.75
CA VAL A 240 -5.88 4.16 -7.64
C VAL A 240 -5.13 3.04 -6.92
N GLN A 241 -5.65 2.52 -5.82
CA GLN A 241 -5.01 1.42 -5.09
C GLN A 241 -4.95 0.12 -5.90
N HIS A 242 -6.00 -0.21 -6.67
CA HIS A 242 -5.99 -1.37 -7.57
C HIS A 242 -4.95 -1.20 -8.69
N GLN A 243 -4.85 -0.01 -9.29
CA GLN A 243 -3.81 0.26 -10.28
C GLN A 243 -2.40 0.14 -9.68
N LEU A 244 -2.19 0.62 -8.46
CA LEU A 244 -0.92 0.46 -7.75
C LEU A 244 -0.63 -1.01 -7.44
N ALA A 245 -1.61 -1.77 -6.97
CA ALA A 245 -1.46 -3.20 -6.72
C ALA A 245 -1.09 -3.98 -7.98
N LYS A 246 -1.69 -3.63 -9.11
CA LYS A 246 -1.46 -4.28 -10.41
C LYS A 246 -0.08 -3.95 -10.99
N TRP A 247 0.32 -2.67 -10.95
CA TRP A 247 1.40 -2.15 -11.76
C TRP A 247 2.67 -1.78 -10.99
N ALA A 248 2.57 -1.54 -9.66
CA ALA A 248 3.73 -1.14 -8.88
C ALA A 248 4.88 -2.15 -9.00
N ASP A 249 6.09 -1.62 -9.01
CA ASP A 249 7.34 -2.42 -9.03
C ASP A 249 7.61 -3.01 -7.65
N ALA A 250 6.68 -3.86 -7.19
CA ALA A 250 6.76 -4.64 -5.98
C ALA A 250 6.69 -6.13 -6.32
N ASP A 251 7.42 -6.95 -5.55
CA ASP A 251 7.41 -8.40 -5.71
C ASP A 251 6.14 -9.00 -5.11
N ILE A 252 5.69 -8.43 -4.00
CA ILE A 252 4.53 -8.90 -3.23
C ILE A 252 3.62 -7.74 -2.90
N VAL A 253 2.32 -8.00 -2.97
CA VAL A 253 1.26 -7.07 -2.61
C VAL A 253 0.53 -7.60 -1.38
N VAL A 254 0.32 -6.75 -0.38
CA VAL A 254 -0.60 -7.01 0.73
C VAL A 254 -1.70 -5.97 0.66
N TYR A 255 -2.93 -6.41 0.47
CA TYR A 255 -4.09 -5.52 0.41
C TYR A 255 -4.96 -5.72 1.65
N ILE A 256 -5.24 -4.64 2.36
CA ILE A 256 -6.07 -4.64 3.56
C ILE A 256 -7.34 -3.83 3.26
N GLY A 257 -8.47 -4.52 3.11
CA GLY A 257 -9.79 -3.92 3.16
C GLY A 257 -10.20 -3.77 4.62
N CYS A 258 -10.09 -2.56 5.17
CA CYS A 258 -10.36 -2.27 6.57
C CYS A 258 -11.66 -1.50 6.71
N GLY A 259 -12.75 -2.20 7.06
CA GLY A 259 -14.06 -1.60 7.28
C GLY A 259 -14.73 -1.09 6.01
N GLU A 260 -14.33 -1.59 4.86
CA GLU A 260 -14.95 -1.24 3.59
C GLU A 260 -16.33 -1.88 3.44
N ARG A 261 -17.12 -1.37 2.51
CA ARG A 261 -18.46 -1.90 2.25
C ARG A 261 -18.35 -3.29 1.66
N GLY A 262 -19.31 -4.16 2.00
CA GLY A 262 -19.35 -5.54 1.51
C GLY A 262 -19.30 -5.65 -0.01
N ASN A 263 -20.01 -4.77 -0.74
CA ASN A 263 -19.98 -4.75 -2.21
C ASN A 263 -18.60 -4.35 -2.77
N GLU A 264 -17.95 -3.32 -2.23
CA GLU A 264 -16.61 -2.90 -2.66
C GLU A 264 -15.57 -4.00 -2.39
N MET A 265 -15.69 -4.67 -1.23
CA MET A 265 -14.81 -5.79 -0.92
C MET A 265 -15.09 -7.00 -1.82
N THR A 266 -16.35 -7.26 -2.16
CA THR A 266 -16.70 -8.32 -3.12
C THR A 266 -16.11 -8.04 -4.49
N ASP A 267 -16.12 -6.79 -4.94
CA ASP A 267 -15.49 -6.39 -6.21
C ASP A 267 -13.98 -6.69 -6.17
N VAL A 268 -13.28 -6.32 -5.09
CA VAL A 268 -11.85 -6.67 -4.89
C VAL A 268 -11.63 -8.17 -4.95
N LEU A 269 -12.45 -8.95 -4.24
CA LEU A 269 -12.31 -10.41 -4.17
C LEU A 269 -12.58 -11.10 -5.51
N ASN A 270 -13.42 -10.52 -6.35
CA ASN A 270 -13.71 -11.03 -7.69
C ASN A 270 -12.68 -10.55 -8.72
N GLU A 271 -12.29 -9.28 -8.67
CA GLU A 271 -11.38 -8.68 -9.66
C GLU A 271 -9.93 -9.16 -9.49
N PHE A 272 -9.41 -9.25 -8.25
CA PHE A 272 -7.99 -9.59 -8.03
C PHE A 272 -7.58 -10.94 -8.59
N PRO A 273 -8.38 -12.03 -8.50
CA PRO A 273 -8.07 -13.30 -9.16
C PRO A 273 -8.04 -13.23 -10.69
N GLU A 274 -8.86 -12.35 -11.28
CA GLU A 274 -8.96 -12.15 -12.74
C GLU A 274 -7.88 -11.22 -13.28
N LEU A 275 -7.34 -10.32 -12.43
CA LEU A 275 -6.25 -9.44 -12.82
C LEU A 275 -5.00 -10.22 -13.15
N ILE A 276 -4.45 -9.95 -14.32
CA ILE A 276 -3.20 -10.54 -14.78
C ILE A 276 -2.06 -9.58 -14.46
N ASP A 277 -1.02 -10.09 -13.81
CA ASP A 277 0.23 -9.37 -13.64
C ASP A 277 0.92 -9.20 -15.01
N PRO A 278 1.04 -7.96 -15.50
CA PRO A 278 1.55 -7.71 -16.84
C PRO A 278 3.03 -8.08 -17.02
N LYS A 279 3.78 -8.20 -15.93
CA LYS A 279 5.20 -8.59 -15.98
C LYS A 279 5.36 -10.09 -16.21
N THR A 280 4.45 -10.88 -15.67
CA THR A 280 4.59 -12.34 -15.61
C THR A 280 3.52 -13.09 -16.41
N GLY A 281 2.43 -12.42 -16.78
CA GLY A 281 1.26 -13.04 -17.45
C GLY A 281 0.47 -13.98 -16.53
N GLN A 282 0.74 -13.99 -15.23
CA GLN A 282 0.07 -14.82 -14.23
C GLN A 282 -0.98 -14.00 -13.45
N SER A 283 -1.92 -14.69 -12.78
CA SER A 283 -2.87 -14.02 -11.90
C SER A 283 -2.14 -13.22 -10.82
N LEU A 284 -2.62 -11.99 -10.55
CA LEU A 284 -2.09 -11.11 -9.51
C LEU A 284 -2.15 -11.77 -8.12
N MET A 285 -3.13 -12.65 -7.89
CA MET A 285 -3.25 -13.42 -6.64
C MET A 285 -2.03 -14.30 -6.36
N LYS A 286 -1.25 -14.70 -7.37
CA LYS A 286 -0.02 -15.50 -7.16
C LYS A 286 1.12 -14.73 -6.48
N ARG A 287 0.95 -13.42 -6.25
CA ARG A 287 1.88 -12.59 -5.46
C ARG A 287 1.16 -11.68 -4.46
N THR A 288 -0.11 -11.96 -4.16
CA THR A 288 -0.95 -11.11 -3.31
C THR A 288 -1.45 -11.86 -2.07
N VAL A 289 -1.53 -11.14 -0.96
CA VAL A 289 -2.25 -11.54 0.26
C VAL A 289 -3.37 -10.54 0.49
N LEU A 290 -4.60 -11.02 0.68
CA LEU A 290 -5.77 -10.20 0.96
C LEU A 290 -6.20 -10.34 2.42
N ILE A 291 -6.42 -9.21 3.08
CA ILE A 291 -7.06 -9.13 4.39
C ILE A 291 -8.39 -8.43 4.17
N ALA A 292 -9.50 -9.14 4.37
CA ALA A 292 -10.84 -8.64 4.15
C ALA A 292 -11.58 -8.48 5.49
N ASN A 293 -11.81 -7.24 5.89
CA ASN A 293 -12.67 -6.89 7.01
C ASN A 293 -13.71 -5.87 6.53
N THR A 294 -14.96 -6.32 6.40
CA THR A 294 -16.07 -5.48 5.95
C THR A 294 -16.67 -4.67 7.09
N SER A 295 -17.47 -3.66 6.75
CA SER A 295 -18.06 -2.73 7.73
C SER A 295 -19.08 -3.37 8.68
N ASP A 296 -19.63 -4.51 8.31
CA ASP A 296 -20.55 -5.33 9.12
C ASP A 296 -19.84 -6.32 10.05
N MET A 297 -18.54 -6.54 9.85
CA MET A 297 -17.73 -7.36 10.76
C MET A 297 -17.42 -6.63 12.08
N PRO A 298 -17.13 -7.36 13.16
CA PRO A 298 -16.85 -6.77 14.47
C PRO A 298 -15.75 -5.71 14.46
N VAL A 299 -15.97 -4.62 15.18
CA VAL A 299 -15.07 -3.46 15.27
C VAL A 299 -13.66 -3.85 15.71
N ALA A 300 -13.57 -4.78 16.65
CA ALA A 300 -12.31 -5.28 17.15
C ALA A 300 -11.47 -5.96 16.06
N ALA A 301 -12.09 -6.80 15.23
CA ALA A 301 -11.41 -7.43 14.09
C ALA A 301 -10.96 -6.40 13.04
N ARG A 302 -11.72 -5.30 12.89
CA ARG A 302 -11.34 -4.16 12.05
C ARG A 302 -10.06 -3.49 12.57
N GLU A 303 -9.99 -3.23 13.87
CA GLU A 303 -8.79 -2.67 14.49
C GLU A 303 -7.56 -3.59 14.30
N ALA A 304 -7.72 -4.90 14.47
CA ALA A 304 -6.65 -5.86 14.33
C ALA A 304 -6.16 -6.03 12.88
N SER A 305 -7.02 -5.85 11.88
CA SER A 305 -6.72 -6.12 10.45
C SER A 305 -5.48 -5.39 9.94
N ILE A 306 -5.29 -4.15 10.37
CA ILE A 306 -4.13 -3.32 9.99
C ILE A 306 -2.82 -3.95 10.50
N TYR A 307 -2.82 -4.41 11.74
CA TYR A 307 -1.64 -5.06 12.33
C TYR A 307 -1.35 -6.43 11.73
N THR A 308 -2.39 -7.20 11.46
CA THR A 308 -2.29 -8.50 10.77
C THR A 308 -1.62 -8.33 9.42
N GLY A 309 -2.12 -7.42 8.59
CA GLY A 309 -1.60 -7.20 7.24
C GLY A 309 -0.17 -6.68 7.23
N ILE A 310 0.15 -5.69 8.10
CA ILE A 310 1.51 -5.14 8.11
C ILE A 310 2.55 -6.13 8.64
N THR A 311 2.16 -7.02 9.58
CA THR A 311 3.06 -8.06 10.08
C THR A 311 3.38 -9.09 9.00
N ILE A 312 2.40 -9.49 8.20
CA ILE A 312 2.60 -10.37 7.04
C ILE A 312 3.52 -9.67 6.02
N ALA A 313 3.29 -8.40 5.75
CA ALA A 313 4.11 -7.61 4.84
C ALA A 313 5.58 -7.49 5.30
N GLU A 314 5.82 -7.26 6.59
CA GLU A 314 7.16 -7.26 7.18
C GLU A 314 7.87 -8.61 7.06
N TYR A 315 7.12 -9.71 7.18
CA TYR A 315 7.69 -11.06 7.04
C TYR A 315 8.25 -11.28 5.63
N PHE A 316 7.52 -10.86 4.59
CA PHE A 316 8.03 -10.94 3.22
C PHE A 316 9.17 -9.94 2.96
N ARG A 317 9.11 -8.73 3.54
CA ARG A 317 10.24 -7.79 3.53
C ARG A 317 11.51 -8.45 4.08
N ASP A 318 11.40 -9.17 5.19
CA ASP A 318 12.53 -9.82 5.84
C ASP A 318 13.14 -10.94 4.96
N MET A 319 12.38 -11.50 4.04
CA MET A 319 12.89 -12.40 3.01
C MET A 319 13.69 -11.69 1.91
N GLY A 320 13.69 -10.36 1.89
CA GLY A 320 14.36 -9.54 0.89
C GLY A 320 13.48 -9.18 -0.30
N TYR A 321 12.16 -9.24 -0.16
CA TYR A 321 11.22 -8.79 -1.18
C TYR A 321 10.91 -7.31 -1.05
N SER A 322 10.56 -6.69 -2.17
CA SER A 322 9.91 -5.39 -2.21
C SER A 322 8.41 -5.61 -2.06
N VAL A 323 7.86 -5.17 -0.94
CA VAL A 323 6.44 -5.35 -0.60
C VAL A 323 5.73 -4.02 -0.71
N ALA A 324 4.57 -4.00 -1.38
CA ALA A 324 3.64 -2.88 -1.37
C ALA A 324 2.41 -3.25 -0.55
N LEU A 325 2.13 -2.47 0.50
CA LEU A 325 0.95 -2.64 1.33
C LEU A 325 -0.02 -1.50 1.03
N MET A 326 -1.25 -1.86 0.66
CA MET A 326 -2.38 -0.96 0.48
C MET A 326 -3.35 -1.16 1.64
N ALA A 327 -3.77 -0.07 2.30
CA ALA A 327 -4.76 -0.09 3.36
C ALA A 327 -5.97 0.78 2.97
N ASP A 328 -7.09 0.15 2.71
CA ASP A 328 -8.36 0.79 2.35
C ASP A 328 -9.44 0.47 3.40
N SER A 329 -9.76 1.36 4.34
CA SER A 329 -9.12 2.66 4.55
C SER A 329 -8.67 2.83 6.01
N THR A 330 -7.63 3.63 6.20
CA THR A 330 -7.15 3.97 7.55
C THR A 330 -8.16 4.84 8.33
N SER A 331 -9.07 5.54 7.66
CA SER A 331 -10.19 6.25 8.32
C SER A 331 -11.11 5.29 9.04
N ARG A 332 -11.44 4.14 8.44
CA ARG A 332 -12.28 3.13 9.08
C ARG A 332 -11.59 2.44 10.25
N TRP A 333 -10.26 2.31 10.18
CA TRP A 333 -9.47 1.88 11.32
C TRP A 333 -9.52 2.91 12.47
N ALA A 334 -9.37 4.21 12.17
CA ALA A 334 -9.50 5.26 13.15
C ALA A 334 -10.90 5.32 13.78
N GLU A 335 -11.97 5.11 12.99
CA GLU A 335 -13.35 4.95 13.52
C GLU A 335 -13.45 3.77 14.50
N ALA A 336 -12.80 2.64 14.21
CA ALA A 336 -12.75 1.52 15.14
C ALA A 336 -12.06 1.89 16.45
N LEU A 337 -10.94 2.61 16.41
CA LEU A 337 -10.27 3.14 17.59
C LEU A 337 -11.18 4.08 18.40
N ARG A 338 -11.92 4.98 17.73
CA ARG A 338 -12.89 5.88 18.37
C ARG A 338 -14.01 5.11 19.08
N GLU A 339 -14.56 4.10 18.42
CA GLU A 339 -15.63 3.30 19.00
C GLU A 339 -15.14 2.52 20.23
N MET A 340 -13.95 1.93 20.18
CA MET A 340 -13.35 1.20 21.29
C MET A 340 -13.05 2.13 22.47
N SER A 341 -12.42 3.27 22.23
CA SER A 341 -12.13 4.29 23.23
C SER A 341 -13.41 4.80 23.93
N GLY A 342 -14.48 5.05 23.15
CA GLY A 342 -15.79 5.43 23.71
C GLY A 342 -16.40 4.36 24.61
N ARG A 343 -16.26 3.06 24.29
CA ARG A 343 -16.75 1.96 25.11
C ARG A 343 -15.94 1.76 26.40
N LEU A 344 -14.64 2.05 26.34
CA LEU A 344 -13.75 2.08 27.53
C LEU A 344 -13.96 3.32 28.40
N GLN A 345 -14.78 4.28 27.95
CA GLN A 345 -15.02 5.55 28.62
C GLN A 345 -13.73 6.39 28.81
N GLU A 346 -12.80 6.24 27.87
CA GLU A 346 -11.60 7.07 27.82
C GLU A 346 -11.98 8.53 27.51
N MET A 347 -11.15 9.48 27.99
CA MET A 347 -11.37 10.89 27.70
C MET A 347 -11.24 11.13 26.18
N PRO A 348 -12.28 11.63 25.50
CA PRO A 348 -12.22 11.87 24.09
C PRO A 348 -11.32 13.07 23.76
N GLY A 349 -10.56 12.96 22.69
CA GLY A 349 -9.86 14.06 22.05
C GLY A 349 -10.73 14.77 21.01
N GLU A 350 -10.09 15.35 20.02
CA GLU A 350 -10.74 16.09 18.92
C GLU A 350 -11.72 15.19 18.15
N GLU A 351 -12.92 15.68 17.90
CA GLU A 351 -14.05 14.98 17.25
C GLU A 351 -14.36 13.59 17.85
N GLY A 352 -14.06 13.37 19.14
CA GLY A 352 -14.30 12.10 19.81
C GLY A 352 -13.31 11.00 19.52
N TYR A 353 -12.23 11.28 18.80
CA TYR A 353 -11.14 10.32 18.62
C TYR A 353 -10.29 10.21 19.89
N PRO A 354 -9.63 9.06 20.12
CA PRO A 354 -8.73 8.92 21.27
C PRO A 354 -7.51 9.85 21.12
N ALA A 355 -7.01 10.39 22.22
CA ALA A 355 -5.84 11.26 22.24
C ALA A 355 -4.58 10.62 21.62
N TYR A 356 -4.51 9.28 21.61
CA TYR A 356 -3.42 8.51 21.04
C TYR A 356 -3.57 8.18 19.53
N LEU A 357 -4.58 8.72 18.83
CA LEU A 357 -4.78 8.45 17.41
C LEU A 357 -3.51 8.69 16.58
N GLY A 358 -2.88 9.86 16.75
CA GLY A 358 -1.66 10.21 16.02
C GLY A 358 -0.50 9.24 16.28
N SER A 359 -0.31 8.80 17.54
CA SER A 359 0.74 7.83 17.86
C SER A 359 0.46 6.44 17.29
N ARG A 360 -0.79 6.00 17.22
CA ARG A 360 -1.17 4.73 16.58
C ARG A 360 -0.93 4.75 15.07
N LEU A 361 -1.32 5.85 14.41
CA LEU A 361 -1.03 6.06 12.99
C LEU A 361 0.48 6.06 12.73
N ALA A 362 1.26 6.79 13.56
CA ALA A 362 2.71 6.82 13.45
C ALA A 362 3.31 5.42 13.59
N GLN A 363 2.92 4.64 14.60
CA GLN A 363 3.38 3.27 14.81
C GLN A 363 3.11 2.36 13.60
N PHE A 364 1.98 2.53 12.93
CA PHE A 364 1.66 1.79 11.71
C PHE A 364 2.58 2.19 10.55
N TYR A 365 2.64 3.48 10.21
CA TYR A 365 3.42 3.96 9.09
C TYR A 365 4.95 3.82 9.30
N GLU A 366 5.44 3.89 10.55
CA GLU A 366 6.86 3.71 10.87
C GLU A 366 7.38 2.28 10.64
N ARG A 367 6.49 1.30 10.56
CA ARG A 367 6.83 -0.08 10.19
C ARG A 367 7.25 -0.20 8.72
N ALA A 368 6.89 0.77 7.88
CA ALA A 368 7.41 0.89 6.52
C ALA A 368 8.91 1.23 6.53
N GLY A 369 9.59 0.81 5.51
CA GLY A 369 10.99 1.15 5.31
C GLY A 369 11.71 0.21 4.36
N ARG A 370 12.82 0.69 3.84
CA ARG A 370 13.85 -0.13 3.23
C ARG A 370 14.84 -0.50 4.32
N VAL A 371 15.08 -1.79 4.49
CA VAL A 371 15.86 -2.30 5.62
C VAL A 371 16.89 -3.32 5.20
N MET A 372 17.95 -3.41 5.98
CA MET A 372 18.83 -4.56 6.01
C MET A 372 18.25 -5.58 6.98
N SER A 373 17.81 -6.72 6.47
CA SER A 373 17.20 -7.79 7.28
C SER A 373 18.20 -8.44 8.22
N LEU A 374 17.69 -9.14 9.23
CA LEU A 374 18.52 -10.00 10.10
C LEU A 374 19.15 -11.14 9.28
N GLY A 375 20.16 -11.80 9.88
CA GLY A 375 20.89 -12.93 9.28
C GLY A 375 22.32 -12.58 8.90
N LYS A 376 23.17 -13.59 8.74
CA LYS A 376 24.61 -13.42 8.39
C LYS A 376 24.79 -12.81 7.01
N VAL A 377 24.01 -13.29 6.04
CA VAL A 377 24.04 -12.79 4.66
C VAL A 377 23.27 -11.48 4.59
N SER A 378 23.94 -10.44 4.10
CA SER A 378 23.33 -9.14 3.85
C SER A 378 22.17 -9.26 2.87
N ARG A 379 20.98 -8.86 3.29
CA ARG A 379 19.76 -8.96 2.50
C ARG A 379 18.91 -7.72 2.70
N GLU A 380 18.67 -7.02 1.62
CA GLU A 380 17.79 -5.85 1.61
C GLU A 380 16.37 -6.25 1.31
N GLY A 381 15.42 -5.65 2.00
CA GLY A 381 14.00 -5.73 1.72
C GLY A 381 13.34 -4.37 1.89
N ALA A 382 12.20 -4.19 1.26
CA ALA A 382 11.46 -2.94 1.36
C ALA A 382 9.97 -3.20 1.64
N LEU A 383 9.39 -2.36 2.49
CA LEU A 383 7.94 -2.33 2.74
C LEU A 383 7.45 -0.91 2.51
N SER A 384 6.74 -0.70 1.41
CA SER A 384 6.06 0.57 1.10
C SER A 384 4.62 0.49 1.58
N VAL A 385 4.13 1.54 2.25
CA VAL A 385 2.77 1.59 2.82
C VAL A 385 2.00 2.74 2.18
N ILE A 386 0.82 2.42 1.62
CA ILE A 386 -0.08 3.36 0.98
C ILE A 386 -1.45 3.25 1.64
N GLY A 387 -1.81 4.27 2.41
CA GLY A 387 -3.08 4.32 3.14
C GLY A 387 -4.10 5.21 2.45
N ALA A 388 -5.30 4.70 2.19
CA ALA A 388 -6.42 5.54 1.79
C ALA A 388 -7.01 6.24 3.02
N VAL A 389 -7.38 7.48 2.84
CA VAL A 389 -8.10 8.29 3.84
C VAL A 389 -9.40 8.78 3.22
N SER A 390 -10.49 8.65 3.98
CA SER A 390 -11.83 9.02 3.52
C SER A 390 -12.37 10.16 4.40
N PRO A 391 -11.90 11.40 4.19
CA PRO A 391 -12.37 12.53 4.98
C PRO A 391 -13.86 12.78 4.74
N PRO A 392 -14.68 12.94 5.79
CA PRO A 392 -16.08 13.28 5.66
C PRO A 392 -16.28 14.59 4.88
N GLY A 393 -17.14 14.57 3.86
CA GLY A 393 -17.36 15.74 3.02
C GLY A 393 -16.14 16.20 2.19
N GLY A 394 -15.05 15.44 2.19
CA GLY A 394 -13.80 15.83 1.52
C GLY A 394 -12.95 16.83 2.33
N ASP A 395 -13.31 17.08 3.58
CA ASP A 395 -12.60 18.02 4.46
C ASP A 395 -11.33 17.39 5.04
N ILE A 396 -10.18 17.77 4.51
CA ILE A 396 -8.87 17.31 4.98
C ILE A 396 -8.42 17.92 6.31
N SER A 397 -9.19 18.83 6.89
CA SER A 397 -8.90 19.40 8.22
C SER A 397 -9.33 18.50 9.38
N GLU A 398 -10.06 17.42 9.10
CA GLU A 398 -10.48 16.44 10.10
C GLU A 398 -9.29 15.71 10.76
N PRO A 399 -9.44 15.19 12.00
CA PRO A 399 -8.32 14.70 12.81
C PRO A 399 -7.51 13.57 12.19
N VAL A 400 -8.15 12.62 11.47
CA VAL A 400 -7.44 11.47 10.86
C VAL A 400 -6.57 11.93 9.70
N SER A 401 -7.10 12.80 8.83
CA SER A 401 -6.36 13.39 7.73
C SER A 401 -5.19 14.22 8.24
N GLN A 402 -5.41 15.09 9.23
CA GLN A 402 -4.37 15.91 9.82
C GLN A 402 -3.28 15.09 10.51
N ALA A 403 -3.66 14.06 11.27
CA ALA A 403 -2.68 13.16 11.88
C ALA A 403 -1.88 12.39 10.83
N THR A 404 -2.52 11.93 9.76
CA THR A 404 -1.86 11.22 8.66
C THR A 404 -0.88 12.12 7.91
N LEU A 405 -1.28 13.37 7.58
CA LEU A 405 -0.43 14.36 6.90
C LEU A 405 0.88 14.66 7.63
N ARG A 406 0.87 14.62 8.96
CA ARG A 406 2.09 14.84 9.78
C ARG A 406 3.08 13.68 9.72
N ILE A 407 2.65 12.51 9.25
CA ILE A 407 3.43 11.27 9.29
C ILE A 407 3.90 10.87 7.88
N VAL A 408 3.00 10.94 6.89
CA VAL A 408 3.31 10.50 5.53
C VAL A 408 4.21 11.51 4.81
N LYS A 409 5.05 11.00 3.92
CA LYS A 409 5.93 11.84 3.09
C LYS A 409 5.37 12.11 1.70
N VAL A 410 4.35 11.37 1.30
CA VAL A 410 3.68 11.55 0.01
C VAL A 410 2.19 11.67 0.24
N PHE A 411 1.60 12.64 -0.43
CA PHE A 411 0.19 12.95 -0.37
C PHE A 411 -0.36 13.06 -1.79
N TRP A 412 -1.27 12.17 -2.16
CA TRP A 412 -1.97 12.18 -3.44
C TRP A 412 -3.43 12.56 -3.21
N GLY A 413 -3.67 13.86 -3.13
CA GLY A 413 -5.02 14.40 -2.90
C GLY A 413 -5.94 14.14 -4.09
N LEU A 414 -7.01 13.36 -3.88
CA LEU A 414 -8.00 13.11 -4.92
C LEU A 414 -9.04 14.23 -4.93
N ASP A 415 -9.39 14.66 -6.13
CA ASP A 415 -10.34 15.73 -6.39
C ASP A 415 -11.57 15.19 -7.12
N SER A 416 -12.76 15.37 -6.50
CA SER A 416 -14.01 14.96 -7.11
C SER A 416 -14.33 15.72 -8.40
N SER A 417 -13.88 16.98 -8.54
CA SER A 417 -14.09 17.76 -9.76
C SER A 417 -13.36 17.14 -10.97
N LEU A 418 -12.15 16.61 -10.74
CA LEU A 418 -11.41 15.86 -11.76
C LEU A 418 -12.11 14.54 -12.10
N ALA A 419 -12.59 13.83 -11.07
CA ALA A 419 -13.33 12.58 -11.27
C ALA A 419 -14.63 12.80 -12.07
N TYR A 420 -15.39 13.86 -11.78
CA TYR A 420 -16.58 14.25 -12.56
C TYR A 420 -16.26 14.60 -14.01
N LYS A 421 -15.10 15.23 -14.27
CA LYS A 421 -14.58 15.48 -15.60
C LYS A 421 -14.03 14.22 -16.29
N ARG A 422 -14.07 13.06 -15.61
CA ARG A 422 -13.48 11.79 -16.05
C ARG A 422 -11.96 11.86 -16.28
N HIS A 423 -11.28 12.76 -15.57
CA HIS A 423 -9.83 12.83 -15.57
C HIS A 423 -9.30 11.85 -14.52
N PHE A 424 -8.64 10.78 -14.97
CA PHE A 424 -8.08 9.75 -14.09
C PHE A 424 -6.58 9.57 -14.37
N PRO A 425 -5.78 9.27 -13.32
CA PRO A 425 -6.11 9.33 -11.90
C PRO A 425 -6.56 10.75 -11.48
N ALA A 426 -7.57 10.83 -10.61
CA ALA A 426 -8.12 12.14 -10.19
C ALA A 426 -7.25 12.83 -9.11
N ILE A 427 -5.94 12.67 -9.21
CA ILE A 427 -4.95 13.27 -8.29
C ILE A 427 -4.76 14.73 -8.66
N ASN A 428 -5.09 15.62 -7.73
CA ASN A 428 -4.93 17.06 -7.90
C ASN A 428 -3.46 17.44 -7.73
N TRP A 429 -2.86 17.97 -8.79
CA TRP A 429 -1.45 18.36 -8.83
C TRP A 429 -1.11 19.62 -8.05
N LEU A 430 -2.10 20.46 -7.72
CA LEU A 430 -1.89 21.66 -6.90
C LEU A 430 -1.85 21.35 -5.40
N ASN A 431 -2.58 20.31 -4.97
CA ASN A 431 -2.73 19.95 -3.57
C ASN A 431 -1.88 18.74 -3.15
N SER A 432 -1.26 18.06 -4.12
CA SER A 432 -0.43 16.88 -3.86
C SER A 432 1.03 17.23 -3.68
N TYR A 433 1.78 16.41 -2.94
CA TYR A 433 3.22 16.58 -2.77
C TYR A 433 3.95 15.25 -2.55
N SER A 434 5.26 15.28 -2.75
CA SER A 434 6.18 14.23 -2.34
C SER A 434 7.44 14.84 -1.73
N LEU A 435 7.75 14.43 -0.51
CA LEU A 435 9.00 14.80 0.19
C LEU A 435 10.17 13.87 -0.16
N TYR A 436 9.97 12.91 -1.06
CA TYR A 436 11.04 12.03 -1.55
C TYR A 436 11.76 12.59 -2.78
N VAL A 437 11.28 13.68 -3.37
CA VAL A 437 11.79 14.23 -4.64
C VAL A 437 13.30 14.44 -4.60
N ASP A 438 13.81 15.12 -3.56
CA ASP A 438 15.25 15.40 -3.43
C ASP A 438 16.06 14.11 -3.24
N THR A 439 15.54 13.17 -2.44
CA THR A 439 16.22 11.88 -2.18
C THR A 439 16.26 10.99 -3.42
N LEU A 440 15.29 11.11 -4.32
CA LEU A 440 15.16 10.31 -5.55
C LEU A 440 15.80 10.99 -6.76
N SER A 441 16.17 12.26 -6.67
CA SER A 441 16.70 13.06 -7.79
C SER A 441 17.90 12.40 -8.48
N ASP A 442 18.87 11.92 -7.72
CA ASP A 442 20.05 11.23 -8.26
C ASP A 442 19.66 9.97 -9.04
N TRP A 443 18.66 9.23 -8.55
CA TRP A 443 18.20 8.03 -9.24
C TRP A 443 17.57 8.37 -10.59
N PHE A 444 16.67 9.36 -10.63
CA PHE A 444 16.03 9.80 -11.87
C PHE A 444 17.03 10.35 -12.88
N ASN A 445 17.93 11.23 -12.43
CA ASN A 445 18.94 11.82 -13.29
C ASN A 445 19.91 10.79 -13.87
N LYS A 446 20.21 9.72 -13.13
CA LYS A 446 21.14 8.67 -13.57
C LYS A 446 20.44 7.59 -14.43
N ASN A 447 19.20 7.23 -14.12
CA ASN A 447 18.55 6.06 -14.71
C ASN A 447 17.52 6.43 -15.80
N VAL A 448 17.09 7.69 -15.88
CA VAL A 448 16.12 8.16 -16.87
C VAL A 448 16.78 9.18 -17.80
N ASP A 449 17.02 10.40 -17.31
CA ASP A 449 17.69 11.46 -18.05
C ASP A 449 18.21 12.53 -17.08
N SER A 450 19.36 13.13 -17.38
CA SER A 450 19.98 14.17 -16.55
C SER A 450 19.14 15.44 -16.38
N SER A 451 18.21 15.70 -17.28
CA SER A 451 17.29 16.84 -17.25
C SER A 451 15.94 16.52 -16.61
N PHE A 452 15.74 15.28 -16.11
CA PHE A 452 14.44 14.83 -15.62
C PHE A 452 13.85 15.77 -14.55
N MET A 453 14.66 16.15 -13.56
CA MET A 453 14.20 16.99 -12.45
C MET A 453 13.91 18.43 -12.90
N GLU A 454 14.68 18.96 -13.85
CA GLU A 454 14.43 20.27 -14.47
C GLU A 454 13.10 20.28 -15.23
N ARG A 455 12.89 19.28 -16.08
CA ARG A 455 11.64 19.14 -16.87
C ARG A 455 10.42 18.97 -15.96
N ARG A 456 10.55 18.18 -14.91
CA ARG A 456 9.51 18.07 -13.87
C ARG A 456 9.16 19.43 -13.26
N ALA A 457 10.17 20.23 -12.90
CA ALA A 457 9.95 21.55 -12.32
C ALA A 457 9.25 22.49 -13.30
N GLN A 458 9.59 22.45 -14.60
CA GLN A 458 8.92 23.21 -15.64
C GLN A 458 7.44 22.83 -15.77
N VAL A 459 7.10 21.53 -15.75
CA VAL A 459 5.71 21.04 -15.77
C VAL A 459 4.91 21.58 -14.59
N LEU A 460 5.45 21.44 -13.36
CA LEU A 460 4.75 21.93 -12.16
C LEU A 460 4.56 23.45 -12.19
N LYS A 461 5.53 24.20 -12.70
CA LYS A 461 5.44 25.64 -12.85
C LYS A 461 4.32 26.02 -13.83
N LEU A 462 4.25 25.37 -15.00
CA LEU A 462 3.20 25.64 -15.99
C LEU A 462 1.80 25.33 -15.43
N LEU A 463 1.64 24.23 -14.68
CA LEU A 463 0.36 23.88 -14.05
C LEU A 463 -0.04 24.87 -12.95
N GLN A 464 0.92 25.45 -12.22
CA GLN A 464 0.65 26.49 -11.24
C GLN A 464 0.27 27.81 -11.91
N GLU A 465 1.04 28.24 -12.94
CA GLU A 465 0.74 29.44 -13.73
C GLU A 465 -0.64 29.33 -14.41
N GLU A 466 -1.03 28.13 -14.88
CA GLU A 466 -2.38 27.90 -15.42
C GLU A 466 -3.46 28.24 -14.41
N ALA A 467 -3.33 27.77 -13.17
CA ALA A 467 -4.34 28.03 -12.12
C ALA A 467 -4.50 29.55 -11.85
N GLU A 468 -3.40 30.30 -11.84
CA GLU A 468 -3.42 31.76 -11.68
C GLU A 468 -4.07 32.46 -12.90
N LEU A 469 -3.73 32.01 -14.11
CA LEU A 469 -4.28 32.56 -15.36
C LEU A 469 -5.77 32.22 -15.54
N GLU A 470 -6.22 31.03 -15.12
CA GLU A 470 -7.64 30.68 -15.15
C GLU A 470 -8.50 31.61 -14.29
N GLU A 471 -8.00 32.08 -13.14
CA GLU A 471 -8.70 33.06 -12.32
C GLU A 471 -8.80 34.43 -13.05
N ILE A 472 -7.75 34.84 -13.75
CA ILE A 472 -7.77 36.06 -14.57
C ILE A 472 -8.77 35.91 -15.72
N VAL A 473 -8.76 34.77 -16.43
CA VAL A 473 -9.69 34.50 -17.54
C VAL A 473 -11.15 34.54 -17.10
N LYS A 474 -11.48 34.04 -15.91
CA LYS A 474 -12.84 34.12 -15.35
C LYS A 474 -13.31 35.57 -15.14
N LEU A 475 -12.39 36.49 -14.86
CA LEU A 475 -12.71 37.90 -14.58
C LEU A 475 -12.76 38.77 -15.84
N VAL A 476 -11.80 38.59 -16.76
CA VAL A 476 -11.60 39.52 -17.89
C VAL A 476 -11.73 38.86 -19.29
N GLY A 477 -11.86 37.54 -19.35
CA GLY A 477 -11.95 36.78 -20.61
C GLY A 477 -10.58 36.41 -21.22
N MET A 478 -10.59 35.46 -22.15
CA MET A 478 -9.39 34.96 -22.85
C MET A 478 -8.69 36.03 -23.71
N ASP A 479 -9.46 36.95 -24.29
CA ASP A 479 -8.96 37.97 -25.20
C ASP A 479 -8.06 39.01 -24.52
N ALA A 480 -8.12 39.10 -23.20
CA ALA A 480 -7.30 40.00 -22.41
C ALA A 480 -5.90 39.44 -22.10
N LEU A 481 -5.65 38.16 -22.38
CA LEU A 481 -4.35 37.53 -22.13
C LEU A 481 -3.32 37.89 -23.17
N SER A 482 -2.06 38.00 -22.75
CA SER A 482 -0.92 38.09 -23.64
C SER A 482 -0.77 36.83 -24.49
N PRO A 483 -0.18 36.89 -25.70
CA PRO A 483 0.10 35.72 -26.52
C PRO A 483 0.92 34.65 -25.75
N GLN A 484 1.89 35.06 -24.93
CA GLN A 484 2.68 34.15 -24.10
C GLN A 484 1.81 33.45 -23.06
N ASP A 485 0.87 34.15 -22.41
CA ASP A 485 -0.01 33.56 -21.39
C ASP A 485 -1.03 32.60 -22.00
N ARG A 486 -1.54 32.91 -23.17
CA ARG A 486 -2.38 31.98 -23.99
C ARG A 486 -1.61 30.69 -24.32
N LEU A 487 -0.32 30.81 -24.67
CA LEU A 487 0.53 29.65 -24.95
C LEU A 487 0.80 28.81 -23.70
N LYS A 488 0.99 29.43 -22.53
CA LYS A 488 1.11 28.72 -21.24
C LYS A 488 -0.16 27.91 -20.91
N LEU A 489 -1.33 28.49 -21.07
CA LEU A 489 -2.60 27.79 -20.86
C LEU A 489 -2.73 26.57 -21.77
N GLU A 490 -2.35 26.68 -23.05
CA GLU A 490 -2.39 25.54 -23.97
C GLU A 490 -1.34 24.47 -23.65
N ALA A 491 -0.15 24.87 -23.21
CA ALA A 491 0.87 23.92 -22.76
C ALA A 491 0.41 23.16 -21.51
N ALA A 492 -0.15 23.86 -20.53
CA ALA A 492 -0.71 23.25 -19.32
C ALA A 492 -1.90 22.35 -19.64
N ARG A 493 -2.77 22.73 -20.57
CA ARG A 493 -3.84 21.89 -21.08
C ARG A 493 -3.31 20.58 -21.67
N SER A 494 -2.27 20.65 -22.52
CA SER A 494 -1.64 19.46 -23.08
C SER A 494 -1.01 18.57 -21.99
N ILE A 495 -0.38 19.18 -20.99
CA ILE A 495 0.12 18.44 -19.82
C ILE A 495 -1.02 17.69 -19.13
N ARG A 496 -2.15 18.33 -18.86
CA ARG A 496 -3.30 17.68 -18.20
C ARG A 496 -3.93 16.57 -19.05
N GLU A 497 -4.24 16.86 -20.31
CA GLU A 497 -5.04 15.97 -21.16
C GLU A 497 -4.20 14.88 -21.84
N ASP A 498 -2.99 15.20 -22.27
CA ASP A 498 -2.15 14.29 -23.05
C ASP A 498 -1.15 13.54 -22.19
N PHE A 499 -0.72 14.11 -21.05
CA PHE A 499 0.25 13.49 -20.15
C PHE A 499 -0.34 12.97 -18.85
N LEU A 500 -1.03 13.81 -18.07
CA LEU A 500 -1.53 13.39 -16.74
C LEU A 500 -2.77 12.49 -16.81
N HIS A 501 -3.68 12.76 -17.76
CA HIS A 501 -4.84 11.91 -17.98
C HIS A 501 -4.43 10.56 -18.56
N GLN A 502 -4.73 9.48 -17.85
CA GLN A 502 -4.31 8.10 -18.13
C GLN A 502 -5.52 7.17 -18.15
N ASN A 503 -5.71 6.42 -19.26
CA ASN A 503 -6.83 5.51 -19.41
C ASN A 503 -6.47 4.12 -18.87
N ALA A 504 -7.08 3.73 -17.76
CA ALA A 504 -6.86 2.43 -17.11
C ALA A 504 -7.30 1.22 -17.96
N PHE A 505 -8.15 1.43 -18.96
CA PHE A 505 -8.72 0.38 -19.82
C PHE A 505 -8.02 0.24 -21.18
N HIS A 506 -6.99 1.05 -21.44
CA HIS A 506 -6.22 1.00 -22.68
C HIS A 506 -4.87 0.35 -22.43
N ASP A 507 -4.54 -0.72 -23.16
CA ASP A 507 -3.36 -1.56 -22.92
C ASP A 507 -2.03 -0.79 -22.85
N GLU A 508 -1.82 0.17 -23.77
CA GLU A 508 -0.58 0.96 -23.82
C GLU A 508 -0.59 2.18 -22.89
N ASP A 509 -1.78 2.63 -22.43
CA ASP A 509 -1.90 3.84 -21.61
C ASP A 509 -2.06 3.53 -20.12
N THR A 510 -2.62 2.36 -19.74
CA THR A 510 -2.84 1.97 -18.34
C THR A 510 -1.53 1.87 -17.53
N TYR A 511 -0.42 1.53 -18.19
CA TYR A 511 0.93 1.51 -17.63
C TYR A 511 1.90 2.20 -18.58
N THR A 512 2.58 3.21 -18.09
CA THR A 512 3.61 3.93 -18.89
C THR A 512 4.98 3.76 -18.23
N PRO A 513 5.96 3.10 -18.90
CA PRO A 513 7.33 3.02 -18.36
C PRO A 513 7.92 4.40 -18.14
N ILE A 514 8.73 4.56 -17.10
CA ILE A 514 9.28 5.87 -16.72
C ILE A 514 10.08 6.55 -17.84
N SER A 515 10.76 5.79 -18.67
CA SER A 515 11.46 6.31 -19.86
C SER A 515 10.48 6.93 -20.87
N LYS A 516 9.34 6.28 -21.15
CA LYS A 516 8.30 6.82 -22.02
C LYS A 516 7.61 8.04 -21.38
N GLN A 517 7.40 8.04 -20.06
CA GLN A 517 6.87 9.20 -19.32
C GLN A 517 7.75 10.44 -19.55
N PHE A 518 9.06 10.27 -19.45
CA PHE A 518 10.01 11.36 -19.71
C PHE A 518 9.91 11.88 -21.15
N LEU A 519 9.86 10.97 -22.15
CA LEU A 519 9.73 11.37 -23.55
C LEU A 519 8.42 12.12 -23.82
N MET A 520 7.30 11.71 -23.24
CA MET A 520 6.01 12.40 -23.33
C MET A 520 6.09 13.81 -22.76
N MET A 521 6.58 13.93 -21.54
CA MET A 521 6.77 15.20 -20.85
C MET A 521 7.67 16.14 -21.68
N ASN A 522 8.79 15.61 -22.17
CA ASN A 522 9.75 16.39 -22.94
C ASN A 522 9.18 16.85 -24.29
N LEU A 523 8.38 16.04 -25.00
CA LEU A 523 7.73 16.47 -26.24
C LEU A 523 6.83 17.69 -26.05
N ILE A 524 6.04 17.70 -24.98
CA ILE A 524 5.14 18.82 -24.68
C ILE A 524 5.96 20.07 -24.35
N LEU A 525 7.00 19.94 -23.55
CA LEU A 525 7.86 21.05 -23.16
C LEU A 525 8.68 21.60 -24.33
N GLU A 526 9.21 20.75 -25.20
CA GLU A 526 9.92 21.19 -26.39
C GLU A 526 8.98 21.93 -27.38
N PHE A 527 7.78 21.40 -27.61
CA PHE A 527 6.77 22.12 -28.41
C PHE A 527 6.45 23.49 -27.81
N TYR A 528 6.29 23.57 -26.49
CA TYR A 528 6.08 24.85 -25.78
C TYR A 528 7.25 25.80 -25.97
N ASN A 529 8.50 25.33 -25.78
CA ASN A 529 9.69 26.17 -25.90
C ASN A 529 9.90 26.69 -27.34
N PHE A 530 9.74 25.84 -28.36
CA PHE A 530 9.79 26.26 -29.74
C PHE A 530 8.70 27.27 -30.09
N SER A 531 7.47 27.04 -29.59
CA SER A 531 6.34 27.93 -29.78
C SER A 531 6.51 29.26 -29.06
N LEU A 532 7.08 29.27 -27.86
CA LEU A 532 7.37 30.49 -27.10
C LEU A 532 8.37 31.38 -27.86
N HIS A 533 9.44 30.78 -28.36
CA HIS A 533 10.41 31.51 -29.20
C HIS A 533 9.77 32.08 -30.48
N ALA A 534 8.83 31.34 -31.09
CA ALA A 534 8.12 31.82 -32.27
C ALA A 534 7.19 33.00 -31.93
N VAL A 535 6.47 32.94 -30.83
CA VAL A 535 5.58 34.02 -30.34
C VAL A 535 6.39 35.29 -30.01
N GLU A 536 7.56 35.15 -29.41
CA GLU A 536 8.48 36.27 -29.11
C GLU A 536 8.97 36.97 -30.42
N ASN A 537 8.97 36.24 -31.53
CA ASN A 537 9.30 36.78 -32.87
C ASN A 537 8.08 37.15 -33.70
N GLY A 538 6.90 37.29 -33.08
CA GLY A 538 5.70 37.84 -33.68
C GLY A 538 4.71 36.82 -34.28
N VAL A 539 5.01 35.51 -34.22
CA VAL A 539 4.11 34.46 -34.73
C VAL A 539 2.82 34.39 -33.93
N SER A 540 1.70 34.27 -34.64
CA SER A 540 0.38 34.09 -34.01
C SER A 540 0.29 32.76 -33.23
N VAL A 541 -0.25 32.81 -32.02
CA VAL A 541 -0.50 31.58 -31.20
C VAL A 541 -1.45 30.63 -31.95
N ASP A 542 -2.46 31.16 -32.63
CA ASP A 542 -3.45 30.33 -33.32
C ASP A 542 -2.82 29.52 -34.47
N ASP A 543 -1.83 30.08 -35.17
CA ASP A 543 -1.09 29.35 -36.22
C ASP A 543 -0.25 28.21 -35.66
N LEU A 544 0.35 28.39 -34.47
CA LEU A 544 1.10 27.35 -33.77
C LEU A 544 0.19 26.25 -33.26
N LEU A 545 -0.97 26.60 -32.72
CA LEU A 545 -1.93 25.63 -32.16
C LEU A 545 -2.61 24.78 -33.24
N ASN A 546 -2.66 25.24 -34.47
CA ASN A 546 -3.20 24.51 -35.63
C ASN A 546 -2.16 23.60 -36.32
N LEU A 547 -0.92 23.54 -35.83
CA LEU A 547 0.09 22.67 -36.41
C LEU A 547 -0.27 21.18 -36.30
N PRO A 548 -0.14 20.39 -37.40
CA PRO A 548 -0.46 18.95 -37.38
C PRO A 548 0.35 18.13 -36.37
N VAL A 549 1.55 18.59 -36.00
CA VAL A 549 2.41 17.92 -35.05
C VAL A 549 1.79 17.89 -33.63
N LYS A 550 0.92 18.85 -33.28
CA LYS A 550 0.23 18.91 -32.01
C LYS A 550 -0.66 17.67 -31.78
N GLU A 551 -1.38 17.22 -32.80
CA GLU A 551 -2.18 15.99 -32.71
C GLU A 551 -1.28 14.75 -32.50
N GLN A 552 -0.10 14.73 -33.13
CA GLN A 552 0.84 13.60 -32.93
C GLN A 552 1.41 13.58 -31.53
N ILE A 553 1.66 14.73 -30.89
CA ILE A 553 2.06 14.84 -29.50
C ILE A 553 0.98 14.26 -28.60
N GLY A 554 -0.29 14.66 -28.77
CA GLY A 554 -1.41 14.14 -27.98
C GLY A 554 -1.65 12.64 -28.14
N ARG A 555 -1.37 12.07 -29.31
CA ARG A 555 -1.49 10.64 -29.59
C ARG A 555 -0.28 9.81 -29.14
N PHE A 556 0.82 10.44 -28.75
CA PHE A 556 2.03 9.72 -28.38
C PHE A 556 1.83 8.76 -27.20
N LYS A 557 0.86 9.04 -26.30
CA LYS A 557 0.49 8.14 -25.20
C LYS A 557 0.09 6.73 -25.66
N TYR A 558 -0.43 6.58 -26.86
CA TYR A 558 -0.84 5.30 -27.46
C TYR A 558 0.26 4.61 -28.28
N VAL A 559 1.41 5.24 -28.44
CA VAL A 559 2.57 4.63 -29.12
C VAL A 559 3.12 3.52 -28.23
N SER A 560 3.40 2.35 -28.81
CA SER A 560 4.00 1.25 -28.06
C SER A 560 5.33 1.65 -27.42
N SER A 561 5.54 1.24 -26.20
CA SER A 561 6.75 1.55 -25.44
C SER A 561 8.04 1.13 -26.14
N LYS A 562 7.99 0.06 -26.97
CA LYS A 562 9.13 -0.40 -27.77
C LYS A 562 9.52 0.55 -28.90
N LYS A 563 8.58 1.31 -29.44
CA LYS A 563 8.78 2.26 -30.55
C LYS A 563 8.86 3.71 -30.09
N SER A 564 8.64 3.98 -28.81
CA SER A 564 8.54 5.33 -28.25
C SER A 564 9.79 6.18 -28.52
N GLY A 565 10.99 5.60 -28.42
CA GLY A 565 12.24 6.32 -28.66
C GLY A 565 12.45 6.77 -30.12
N GLU A 566 12.00 5.98 -31.10
CA GLU A 566 12.07 6.32 -32.53
C GLU A 566 11.03 7.37 -32.87
N GLU A 567 9.79 7.15 -32.44
CA GLU A 567 8.68 8.07 -32.71
C GLU A 567 8.88 9.44 -32.04
N TYR A 568 9.48 9.46 -30.84
CA TYR A 568 9.89 10.70 -30.18
C TYR A 568 10.80 11.57 -31.07
N LYS A 569 11.86 10.97 -31.64
CA LYS A 569 12.80 11.70 -32.50
C LYS A 569 12.12 12.22 -33.77
N ASN A 570 11.23 11.41 -34.34
CA ASN A 570 10.45 11.76 -35.54
C ASN A 570 9.53 12.96 -35.27
N ILE A 571 8.78 12.93 -34.15
CA ILE A 571 7.87 14.03 -33.80
C ILE A 571 8.66 15.28 -33.43
N LEU A 572 9.76 15.18 -32.68
CA LEU A 572 10.59 16.33 -32.32
C LEU A 572 11.18 17.02 -33.54
N GLN A 573 11.62 16.26 -34.57
CA GLN A 573 12.08 16.82 -35.83
C GLN A 573 10.95 17.55 -36.56
N LYS A 574 9.72 17.00 -36.56
CA LYS A 574 8.56 17.66 -37.15
C LYS A 574 8.20 18.96 -36.41
N VAL A 575 8.32 19.00 -35.08
CA VAL A 575 8.13 20.24 -34.30
C VAL A 575 9.08 21.31 -34.79
N ALA A 576 10.39 21.02 -34.86
CA ALA A 576 11.38 21.96 -35.31
C ALA A 576 11.14 22.45 -36.75
N VAL A 577 10.77 21.55 -37.66
CA VAL A 577 10.49 21.89 -39.07
C VAL A 577 9.22 22.71 -39.22
N GLN A 578 8.11 22.33 -38.58
CA GLN A 578 6.83 22.99 -38.72
C GLN A 578 6.82 24.38 -38.08
N VAL A 579 7.35 24.52 -36.86
CA VAL A 579 7.48 25.83 -36.19
C VAL A 579 8.47 26.72 -36.92
N GLY A 580 9.63 26.18 -37.37
CA GLY A 580 10.62 26.92 -38.13
C GLY A 580 10.13 27.37 -39.52
N ALA A 581 9.18 26.65 -40.14
CA ALA A 581 8.57 27.06 -41.41
C ALA A 581 7.62 28.25 -41.25
N ILE A 582 6.94 28.39 -40.10
CA ILE A 582 6.10 29.58 -39.84
C ILE A 582 6.98 30.79 -39.55
N LEU A 583 8.02 30.65 -38.72
CA LEU A 583 8.98 31.71 -38.40
C LEU A 583 9.57 32.35 -39.68
N LYS A 584 9.96 31.52 -40.66
CA LYS A 584 10.50 32.01 -41.96
C LYS A 584 9.49 32.70 -42.84
N LYS A 585 8.19 32.51 -42.65
CA LYS A 585 7.14 33.18 -43.44
C LYS A 585 6.87 34.61 -42.96
N GLU A 586 7.14 34.92 -41.72
CA GLU A 586 6.92 36.27 -41.17
C GLU A 586 8.14 37.19 -41.32
N ASP A 587 9.33 36.64 -41.63
CA ASP A 587 10.52 37.42 -42.01
C ASP A 587 10.45 38.02 -43.41
N PHE A 588 9.35 37.82 -44.16
CA PHE A 588 9.04 38.38 -45.48
C PHE A 588 7.76 39.22 -45.41
#